data_7f3c02a0f8378e0e0aa76f1e741cb6b3
#
_entry.id   7f3c02a0f8378e0e0aa76f1e741cb6b3
#
_cell.length_a   1.000
_cell.length_b   1.000
_cell.length_c   1.000
_cell.angle_alpha   90.00
_cell.angle_beta   90.00
_cell.angle_gamma   90.00
#
_symmetry.space_group_name_H-M   'P 1'
#
loop_
_entity.id
_entity.type
_entity.pdbx_description
1 polymer ?
#
loop_
_entity_poly.entity_id
_entity_poly.type
_entity_poly.pdbx_seq_one_letter_code
_entity_poly.pdbx_strand_id
1 'polypeptide(L)'
;MRAMKHIHHISAIVGHPQETIDFYQKILRLSLVKQTVNFDDKDIYHLYFARRNGEPEGAITFFNWTYPDAEGVVGSGQIGRIAFRVPKGSLNRWKKHLDSHDIIYDTTKLFGKETLEFNDYHHLDLALVEGETESDTDDIEGFHGTIILSKAAQQSADDLDVFLGLKKIEEDEDYWHFETVGEKKHRVLVKKEALPMRRLGIGTVHHVAWAVADENELERWQKALQEKGYGHTPIKNRKYFHSIYYREPGKVVFEIATEGPGFTVDEPLDQLGKKLQLPEQFEESRAAIEAHLPDIHI
;
A
#
# COMPACT_ATOMS: atom_id res chain seq x y z
N MET A 1 19.72 9.38 12.25
CA MET A 1 18.56 8.49 12.08
C MET A 1 18.86 7.51 10.94
N ARG A 2 18.34 6.31 10.97
CA ARG A 2 18.44 5.41 9.80
C ARG A 2 17.42 5.86 8.78
N ALA A 3 17.79 5.85 7.51
CA ALA A 3 16.88 6.18 6.43
C ALA A 3 15.89 5.03 6.18
N MET A 4 14.70 5.34 5.63
CA MET A 4 13.67 4.34 5.27
C MET A 4 14.18 3.45 4.14
N LYS A 5 14.14 2.14 4.38
CA LYS A 5 14.71 1.15 3.46
C LYS A 5 13.75 0.78 2.34
N HIS A 6 12.46 0.66 2.63
CA HIS A 6 11.42 0.27 1.67
C HIS A 6 10.02 0.64 2.17
N ILE A 7 9.06 0.55 1.27
CA ILE A 7 7.64 0.60 1.59
C ILE A 7 7.25 -0.76 2.19
N HIS A 8 6.69 -0.76 3.39
CA HIS A 8 6.19 -1.95 4.08
C HIS A 8 4.89 -2.44 3.43
N HIS A 9 3.88 -1.58 3.38
CA HIS A 9 2.60 -1.84 2.73
C HIS A 9 1.93 -0.53 2.30
N ILE A 10 0.90 -0.65 1.46
CA ILE A 10 0.02 0.46 1.10
C ILE A 10 -1.40 0.00 1.36
N SER A 11 -2.18 0.81 2.09
CA SER A 11 -3.58 0.54 2.39
C SER A 11 -4.50 1.47 1.62
N ALA A 12 -5.51 0.91 0.98
CA ALA A 12 -6.50 1.65 0.20
C ALA A 12 -7.93 1.33 0.66
N ILE A 13 -8.88 2.17 0.25
CA ILE A 13 -10.30 1.97 0.49
C ILE A 13 -10.95 1.56 -0.82
N VAL A 14 -11.64 0.44 -0.78
CA VAL A 14 -12.29 -0.18 -1.93
C VAL A 14 -13.72 -0.61 -1.57
N GLY A 15 -14.52 -0.97 -2.56
CA GLY A 15 -15.90 -1.39 -2.38
C GLY A 15 -16.03 -2.87 -1.98
N HIS A 16 -16.83 -3.63 -2.74
CA HIS A 16 -17.18 -4.99 -2.37
C HIS A 16 -15.96 -5.93 -2.28
N PRO A 17 -15.80 -6.71 -1.19
CA PRO A 17 -14.62 -7.53 -0.97
C PRO A 17 -14.40 -8.62 -2.04
N GLN A 18 -15.47 -9.20 -2.62
CA GLN A 18 -15.32 -10.20 -3.68
C GLN A 18 -14.71 -9.61 -4.94
N GLU A 19 -15.11 -8.40 -5.35
CA GLU A 19 -14.54 -7.70 -6.50
C GLU A 19 -13.05 -7.40 -6.29
N THR A 20 -12.69 -7.04 -5.05
CA THR A 20 -11.28 -6.87 -4.66
C THR A 20 -10.50 -8.19 -4.79
N ILE A 21 -11.04 -9.30 -4.26
CA ILE A 21 -10.41 -10.61 -4.36
C ILE A 21 -10.24 -11.02 -5.83
N ASP A 22 -11.29 -10.88 -6.62
CA ASP A 22 -11.28 -11.25 -8.03
C ASP A 22 -10.24 -10.46 -8.82
N PHE A 23 -10.16 -9.14 -8.60
CA PHE A 23 -9.18 -8.31 -9.29
C PHE A 23 -7.74 -8.67 -8.90
N TYR A 24 -7.44 -8.66 -7.60
CA TYR A 24 -6.06 -8.83 -7.14
C TYR A 24 -5.54 -10.26 -7.31
N GLN A 25 -6.40 -11.28 -7.26
CA GLN A 25 -5.99 -12.67 -7.53
C GLN A 25 -5.99 -13.01 -9.03
N LYS A 26 -7.03 -12.65 -9.79
CA LYS A 26 -7.15 -13.07 -11.19
C LYS A 26 -6.38 -12.16 -12.14
N ILE A 27 -6.46 -10.84 -11.93
CA ILE A 27 -5.80 -9.87 -12.82
C ILE A 27 -4.35 -9.67 -12.40
N LEU A 28 -4.08 -9.34 -11.13
CA LEU A 28 -2.72 -9.08 -10.67
C LEU A 28 -1.95 -10.31 -10.20
N ARG A 29 -2.60 -11.47 -10.10
CA ARG A 29 -2.01 -12.76 -9.68
C ARG A 29 -1.34 -12.71 -8.30
N LEU A 30 -1.77 -11.76 -7.45
CA LEU A 30 -1.36 -11.70 -6.06
C LEU A 30 -2.12 -12.73 -5.23
N SER A 31 -1.51 -13.21 -4.16
CA SER A 31 -2.20 -14.11 -3.23
C SER A 31 -2.90 -13.30 -2.15
N LEU A 32 -4.16 -13.66 -1.82
CA LEU A 32 -4.75 -13.22 -0.57
C LEU A 32 -3.99 -13.92 0.58
N VAL A 33 -3.23 -13.16 1.35
CA VAL A 33 -2.35 -13.67 2.41
C VAL A 33 -2.91 -13.47 3.81
N LYS A 34 -3.91 -12.60 3.95
CA LYS A 34 -4.62 -12.42 5.22
C LYS A 34 -6.03 -11.90 4.98
N GLN A 35 -7.00 -12.54 5.68
CA GLN A 35 -8.34 -12.02 5.88
C GLN A 35 -8.51 -11.65 7.35
N THR A 36 -8.83 -10.43 7.63
CA THR A 36 -9.17 -9.97 8.98
C THR A 36 -10.17 -8.83 8.90
N VAL A 37 -10.50 -8.23 10.03
CA VAL A 37 -11.29 -7.00 10.08
C VAL A 37 -10.39 -5.81 10.43
N ASN A 38 -10.86 -4.61 10.17
CA ASN A 38 -10.19 -3.42 10.62
C ASN A 38 -10.10 -3.43 12.17
N PHE A 39 -8.90 -3.23 12.71
CA PHE A 39 -8.64 -3.29 14.15
C PHE A 39 -9.33 -2.17 14.96
N ASP A 40 -9.77 -1.13 14.27
CA ASP A 40 -10.51 0.00 14.85
C ASP A 40 -12.03 -0.06 14.49
N ASP A 41 -12.45 -0.98 13.56
CA ASP A 41 -13.85 -1.18 13.14
C ASP A 41 -14.08 -2.63 12.66
N LYS A 42 -14.68 -3.46 13.51
CA LYS A 42 -14.88 -4.89 13.28
C LYS A 42 -15.87 -5.24 12.15
N ASP A 43 -16.63 -4.27 11.67
CA ASP A 43 -17.66 -4.47 10.65
C ASP A 43 -17.13 -4.25 9.21
N ILE A 44 -15.81 -3.99 9.08
CA ILE A 44 -15.11 -3.75 7.82
C ILE A 44 -14.02 -4.80 7.62
N TYR A 45 -14.05 -5.53 6.49
CA TYR A 45 -12.92 -6.38 6.12
C TYR A 45 -11.62 -5.58 6.00
N HIS A 46 -10.52 -6.20 6.40
CA HIS A 46 -9.16 -5.79 6.09
C HIS A 46 -8.46 -6.96 5.39
N LEU A 47 -8.37 -6.87 4.07
CA LEU A 47 -7.79 -7.91 3.20
C LEU A 47 -6.38 -7.52 2.80
N TYR A 48 -5.44 -8.49 2.82
CA TYR A 48 -4.04 -8.27 2.47
C TYR A 48 -3.66 -9.15 1.28
N PHE A 49 -3.10 -8.53 0.25
CA PHE A 49 -2.60 -9.22 -0.94
C PHE A 49 -1.11 -8.99 -1.09
N ALA A 50 -0.38 -10.07 -1.27
CA ALA A 50 1.08 -10.04 -1.43
C ALA A 50 1.56 -11.27 -2.21
N ARG A 51 2.87 -11.38 -2.39
CA ARG A 51 3.50 -12.65 -2.72
C ARG A 51 3.34 -13.61 -1.53
N ARG A 52 3.18 -14.91 -1.83
CA ARG A 52 3.01 -15.92 -0.77
C ARG A 52 4.36 -16.31 -0.16
N ASN A 53 4.93 -15.42 0.61
CA ASN A 53 6.17 -15.65 1.37
C ASN A 53 5.99 -15.49 2.89
N GLY A 54 4.79 -15.07 3.35
CA GLY A 54 4.49 -14.87 4.76
C GLY A 54 4.93 -13.51 5.33
N GLU A 55 5.61 -12.70 4.54
CA GLU A 55 6.13 -11.40 4.94
C GLU A 55 5.14 -10.28 4.62
N PRO A 56 5.03 -9.25 5.48
CA PRO A 56 4.21 -8.07 5.21
C PRO A 56 4.77 -7.16 4.11
N GLU A 57 6.08 -7.29 3.81
CA GLU A 57 6.75 -6.46 2.81
C GLU A 57 6.09 -6.59 1.43
N GLY A 58 5.73 -5.43 0.87
CA GLY A 58 5.12 -5.36 -0.45
C GLY A 58 3.64 -5.72 -0.48
N ALA A 59 3.00 -5.86 0.66
CA ALA A 59 1.56 -6.10 0.72
C ALA A 59 0.76 -4.85 0.33
N ILE A 60 -0.22 -5.02 -0.56
CA ILE A 60 -1.31 -4.07 -0.72
C ILE A 60 -2.48 -4.52 0.14
N THR A 61 -3.09 -3.60 0.90
CA THR A 61 -4.16 -3.94 1.84
C THR A 61 -5.40 -3.09 1.62
N PHE A 62 -6.56 -3.62 1.97
CA PHE A 62 -7.82 -2.99 1.64
C PHE A 62 -8.77 -2.95 2.81
N PHE A 63 -9.36 -1.77 3.04
CA PHE A 63 -10.55 -1.58 3.84
C PHE A 63 -11.76 -1.59 2.90
N ASN A 64 -12.63 -2.59 3.03
CA ASN A 64 -13.77 -2.75 2.15
C ASN A 64 -15.00 -2.00 2.71
N TRP A 65 -15.29 -0.84 2.13
CA TRP A 65 -16.43 -0.02 2.52
C TRP A 65 -17.64 -0.36 1.63
N THR A 66 -18.70 -0.87 2.24
CA THR A 66 -19.90 -1.36 1.54
C THR A 66 -21.15 -0.51 1.81
N TYR A 67 -21.00 0.65 2.43
CA TYR A 67 -22.12 1.54 2.72
C TYR A 67 -22.36 2.55 1.55
N PRO A 68 -23.59 3.08 1.43
CA PRO A 68 -23.93 4.05 0.40
C PRO A 68 -23.07 5.31 0.46
N ASP A 69 -22.85 5.94 -0.69
CA ASP A 69 -22.09 7.20 -0.86
C ASP A 69 -20.64 7.16 -0.33
N ALA A 70 -20.05 5.94 -0.32
CA ALA A 70 -18.68 5.73 0.16
C ALA A 70 -17.60 6.10 -0.88
N GLU A 71 -17.95 6.53 -2.10
CA GLU A 71 -16.98 6.91 -3.14
C GLU A 71 -16.06 8.02 -2.66
N GLY A 72 -14.78 7.83 -2.93
CA GLY A 72 -13.75 8.82 -2.68
C GLY A 72 -13.59 9.81 -3.83
N VAL A 73 -12.72 10.78 -3.63
CA VAL A 73 -12.23 11.69 -4.68
C VAL A 73 -10.73 11.80 -4.53
N VAL A 74 -10.01 11.41 -5.57
CA VAL A 74 -8.54 11.53 -5.60
C VAL A 74 -8.15 13.01 -5.57
N GLY A 75 -7.14 13.33 -4.75
CA GLY A 75 -6.67 14.70 -4.61
C GLY A 75 -5.50 14.82 -3.64
N SER A 76 -5.12 16.03 -3.29
CA SER A 76 -4.01 16.28 -2.36
C SER A 76 -4.28 15.72 -0.97
N GLY A 77 -3.22 15.26 -0.30
CA GLY A 77 -3.26 14.67 1.03
C GLY A 77 -3.35 13.13 0.99
N GLN A 78 -2.96 12.50 -0.12
CA GLN A 78 -2.94 11.04 -0.27
C GLN A 78 -1.84 10.55 -1.20
N ILE A 79 -1.70 9.23 -1.28
CA ILE A 79 -1.00 8.55 -2.36
C ILE A 79 -1.93 8.51 -3.58
N GLY A 80 -1.43 8.90 -4.74
CA GLY A 80 -2.20 8.94 -6.00
C GLY A 80 -2.18 7.59 -6.71
N ARG A 81 -1.00 7.11 -7.11
CA ARG A 81 -0.84 5.87 -7.88
C ARG A 81 0.06 4.89 -7.16
N ILE A 82 -0.30 3.62 -7.24
CA ILE A 82 0.49 2.49 -6.72
C ILE A 82 1.09 1.76 -7.91
N ALA A 83 2.41 1.69 -7.99
CA ALA A 83 3.13 1.00 -9.04
C ALA A 83 3.72 -0.31 -8.53
N PHE A 84 3.40 -1.41 -9.21
CA PHE A 84 3.98 -2.72 -8.97
C PHE A 84 5.15 -2.96 -9.91
N ARG A 85 6.15 -3.68 -9.42
CA ARG A 85 7.29 -4.13 -10.19
C ARG A 85 6.99 -5.48 -10.81
N VAL A 86 7.29 -5.59 -12.10
CA VAL A 86 7.24 -6.85 -12.85
C VAL A 86 8.62 -7.16 -13.44
N PRO A 87 8.94 -8.41 -13.79
CA PRO A 87 10.21 -8.79 -14.37
C PRO A 87 10.50 -8.02 -15.68
N LYS A 88 11.79 -7.80 -15.94
CA LYS A 88 12.26 -7.20 -17.18
C LYS A 88 11.80 -8.00 -18.40
N GLY A 89 11.28 -7.30 -19.43
CA GLY A 89 10.76 -7.90 -20.66
C GLY A 89 9.36 -8.51 -20.54
N SER A 90 8.64 -8.29 -19.42
CA SER A 90 7.30 -8.86 -19.20
C SER A 90 6.15 -7.97 -19.64
N LEU A 91 6.34 -6.65 -19.87
CA LEU A 91 5.23 -5.72 -20.16
C LEU A 91 4.38 -6.13 -21.36
N ASN A 92 4.98 -6.67 -22.43
CA ASN A 92 4.20 -7.13 -23.59
C ASN A 92 3.30 -8.34 -23.27
N ARG A 93 3.67 -9.18 -22.31
CA ARG A 93 2.84 -10.28 -21.84
C ARG A 93 1.74 -9.77 -20.92
N TRP A 94 2.07 -8.76 -20.09
CA TRP A 94 1.09 -8.07 -19.26
C TRP A 94 0.04 -7.33 -20.09
N LYS A 95 0.43 -6.64 -21.19
CA LYS A 95 -0.54 -6.03 -22.13
C LYS A 95 -1.57 -7.07 -22.63
N LYS A 96 -1.09 -8.21 -23.13
CA LYS A 96 -1.98 -9.31 -23.58
C LYS A 96 -2.85 -9.86 -22.46
N HIS A 97 -2.32 -9.95 -21.25
CA HIS A 97 -3.06 -10.44 -20.10
C HIS A 97 -4.17 -9.45 -19.70
N LEU A 98 -3.88 -8.15 -19.62
CA LEU A 98 -4.88 -7.11 -19.36
C LEU A 98 -5.95 -7.07 -20.46
N ASP A 99 -5.56 -7.14 -21.75
CA ASP A 99 -6.47 -7.24 -22.89
C ASP A 99 -7.42 -8.45 -22.77
N SER A 100 -6.90 -9.61 -22.34
CA SER A 100 -7.70 -10.84 -22.20
C SER A 100 -8.73 -10.79 -21.06
N HIS A 101 -8.64 -9.78 -20.21
CA HIS A 101 -9.56 -9.54 -19.09
C HIS A 101 -10.33 -8.22 -19.24
N ASP A 102 -10.32 -7.63 -20.45
CA ASP A 102 -11.00 -6.37 -20.77
C ASP A 102 -10.58 -5.19 -19.85
N ILE A 103 -9.33 -5.22 -19.33
CA ILE A 103 -8.78 -4.11 -18.54
C ILE A 103 -8.20 -3.06 -19.48
N ILE A 104 -8.78 -1.88 -19.44
CA ILE A 104 -8.29 -0.72 -20.20
C ILE A 104 -7.02 -0.19 -19.53
N TYR A 105 -5.99 0.05 -20.31
CA TYR A 105 -4.73 0.62 -19.82
C TYR A 105 -4.14 1.64 -20.80
N ASP A 106 -3.37 2.56 -20.26
CA ASP A 106 -2.54 3.48 -21.03
C ASP A 106 -1.06 3.05 -20.96
N THR A 107 -0.32 3.26 -22.05
CA THR A 107 1.13 3.11 -22.04
C THR A 107 1.76 4.50 -21.95
N THR A 108 2.42 4.77 -20.85
CA THR A 108 3.01 6.08 -20.54
C THR A 108 4.50 5.95 -20.23
N LYS A 109 5.12 7.04 -19.82
CA LYS A 109 6.47 7.04 -19.26
C LYS A 109 6.41 7.64 -17.85
N LEU A 110 6.48 6.78 -16.84
CA LEU A 110 6.51 7.16 -15.43
C LEU A 110 7.72 6.51 -14.76
N PHE A 111 8.24 7.08 -13.68
CA PHE A 111 9.46 6.58 -13.00
C PHE A 111 10.69 6.45 -13.92
N GLY A 112 10.73 7.22 -15.01
CA GLY A 112 11.78 7.13 -16.03
C GLY A 112 11.70 5.92 -16.97
N LYS A 113 10.62 5.12 -16.89
CA LYS A 113 10.42 3.85 -17.62
C LYS A 113 9.07 3.80 -18.33
N GLU A 114 8.95 2.91 -19.33
CA GLU A 114 7.64 2.53 -19.87
C GLU A 114 6.79 1.93 -18.76
N THR A 115 5.54 2.38 -18.68
CA THR A 115 4.61 2.07 -17.60
C THR A 115 3.24 1.75 -18.19
N LEU A 116 2.59 0.69 -17.70
CA LEU A 116 1.19 0.42 -17.97
C LEU A 116 0.36 0.99 -16.83
N GLU A 117 -0.49 1.95 -17.13
CA GLU A 117 -1.36 2.61 -16.16
C GLU A 117 -2.81 2.15 -16.36
N PHE A 118 -3.47 1.73 -15.30
CA PHE A 118 -4.85 1.22 -15.32
C PHE A 118 -5.50 1.40 -13.96
N ASN A 119 -6.80 1.08 -13.87
CA ASN A 119 -7.53 1.14 -12.62
C ASN A 119 -8.00 -0.25 -12.21
N ASP A 120 -8.16 -0.47 -10.90
CA ASP A 120 -8.91 -1.62 -10.43
C ASP A 120 -10.43 -1.40 -10.59
N TYR A 121 -11.23 -2.39 -10.20
CA TYR A 121 -12.70 -2.32 -10.29
C TYR A 121 -13.33 -1.21 -9.42
N HIS A 122 -12.55 -0.64 -8.51
CA HIS A 122 -12.97 0.45 -7.62
C HIS A 122 -12.31 1.79 -7.97
N HIS A 123 -11.76 1.91 -9.19
CA HIS A 123 -11.08 3.11 -9.70
C HIS A 123 -9.80 3.51 -8.97
N LEU A 124 -9.16 2.58 -8.26
CA LEU A 124 -7.85 2.84 -7.66
C LEU A 124 -6.79 2.90 -8.76
N ASP A 125 -5.99 3.96 -8.78
CA ASP A 125 -4.93 4.17 -9.77
C ASP A 125 -3.75 3.21 -9.54
N LEU A 126 -3.51 2.32 -10.50
CA LEU A 126 -2.46 1.31 -10.48
C LEU A 126 -1.51 1.46 -11.67
N ALA A 127 -0.32 0.88 -11.54
CA ALA A 127 0.62 0.79 -12.64
C ALA A 127 1.49 -0.48 -12.56
N LEU A 128 1.97 -0.96 -13.73
CA LEU A 128 3.02 -1.97 -13.84
C LEU A 128 4.27 -1.33 -14.46
N VAL A 129 5.42 -1.58 -13.85
CA VAL A 129 6.73 -1.05 -14.26
C VAL A 129 7.76 -2.17 -14.25
N GLU A 130 8.53 -2.33 -15.32
CA GLU A 130 9.59 -3.33 -15.36
C GLU A 130 10.72 -3.04 -14.36
N GLY A 131 11.09 -4.08 -13.63
CA GLY A 131 12.32 -4.11 -12.83
C GLY A 131 13.58 -4.24 -13.69
N GLU A 132 14.69 -4.58 -13.05
CA GLU A 132 15.98 -4.78 -13.73
C GLU A 132 16.28 -6.26 -13.96
N THR A 133 15.64 -7.15 -13.22
CA THR A 133 15.87 -8.59 -13.24
C THR A 133 14.94 -9.31 -14.21
N GLU A 134 15.48 -10.28 -14.95
CA GLU A 134 14.70 -11.23 -15.73
C GLU A 134 14.18 -12.34 -14.82
N SER A 135 13.03 -12.92 -15.15
CA SER A 135 12.44 -14.04 -14.43
C SER A 135 11.76 -15.01 -15.40
N ASP A 136 11.66 -16.27 -14.99
CA ASP A 136 10.91 -17.30 -15.73
C ASP A 136 9.39 -17.11 -15.63
N THR A 137 8.93 -16.28 -14.68
CA THR A 137 7.52 -15.93 -14.51
C THR A 137 7.32 -14.42 -14.76
N ASP A 138 6.07 -14.03 -15.00
CA ASP A 138 5.67 -12.63 -15.14
C ASP A 138 5.09 -12.05 -13.85
N ASP A 139 5.21 -12.77 -12.73
CA ASP A 139 4.56 -12.41 -11.48
C ASP A 139 5.07 -11.07 -10.94
N ILE A 140 4.19 -10.35 -10.27
CA ILE A 140 4.54 -9.13 -9.56
C ILE A 140 5.59 -9.43 -8.49
N GLU A 141 6.69 -8.65 -8.50
CA GLU A 141 7.82 -8.81 -7.58
C GLU A 141 7.66 -7.98 -6.28
N GLY A 142 6.61 -7.18 -6.17
CA GLY A 142 6.32 -6.25 -5.08
C GLY A 142 6.10 -4.84 -5.63
N PHE A 143 6.25 -3.81 -4.78
CA PHE A 143 6.13 -2.44 -5.23
C PHE A 143 7.33 -1.99 -6.07
N HIS A 144 7.05 -1.27 -7.17
CA HIS A 144 8.04 -0.43 -7.83
C HIS A 144 8.14 0.92 -7.11
N GLY A 145 7.00 1.49 -6.78
CA GLY A 145 6.93 2.78 -6.10
C GLY A 145 5.53 3.36 -6.03
N THR A 146 5.46 4.66 -5.78
CA THR A 146 4.19 5.36 -5.62
C THR A 146 4.31 6.85 -5.93
N ILE A 147 3.17 7.52 -6.14
CA ILE A 147 3.09 8.98 -6.31
C ILE A 147 2.43 9.60 -5.08
N ILE A 148 3.06 10.60 -4.50
CA ILE A 148 2.51 11.42 -3.43
C ILE A 148 1.81 12.64 -4.04
N LEU A 149 0.53 12.80 -3.72
CA LEU A 149 -0.27 13.97 -4.03
C LEU A 149 -0.33 14.84 -2.77
N SER A 150 0.58 15.78 -2.66
CA SER A 150 0.73 16.62 -1.47
C SER A 150 -0.02 17.93 -1.59
N LYS A 151 -0.56 18.43 -0.47
CA LYS A 151 -1.05 19.81 -0.37
C LYS A 151 0.08 20.83 -0.24
N ALA A 152 1.26 20.36 0.22
CA ALA A 152 2.46 21.18 0.46
C ALA A 152 3.68 20.45 -0.14
N ALA A 153 3.73 20.36 -1.47
CA ALA A 153 4.61 19.48 -2.21
C ALA A 153 6.11 19.66 -1.86
N GLN A 154 6.58 20.93 -1.75
CA GLN A 154 7.98 21.18 -1.36
C GLN A 154 8.29 20.67 0.04
N GLN A 155 7.39 20.91 1.01
CA GLN A 155 7.61 20.44 2.38
C GLN A 155 7.55 18.91 2.48
N SER A 156 6.71 18.25 1.68
CA SER A 156 6.71 16.79 1.58
C SER A 156 8.00 16.27 0.96
N ALA A 157 8.52 16.93 -0.08
CA ALA A 157 9.81 16.58 -0.66
C ALA A 157 10.96 16.74 0.35
N ASP A 158 10.99 17.83 1.09
CA ASP A 158 11.97 18.10 2.15
C ASP A 158 11.86 17.06 3.29
N ASP A 159 10.62 16.63 3.62
CA ASP A 159 10.38 15.61 4.65
C ASP A 159 10.87 14.22 4.22
N LEU A 160 10.64 13.85 2.97
CA LEU A 160 11.18 12.60 2.41
C LEU A 160 12.71 12.58 2.45
N ASP A 161 13.37 13.67 2.06
CA ASP A 161 14.83 13.77 2.00
C ASP A 161 15.44 13.85 3.40
N VAL A 162 15.06 14.85 4.17
CA VAL A 162 15.75 15.22 5.43
C VAL A 162 15.27 14.40 6.61
N PHE A 163 13.95 14.14 6.72
CA PHE A 163 13.40 13.43 7.89
C PHE A 163 13.36 11.92 7.68
N LEU A 164 12.82 11.44 6.55
CA LEU A 164 12.77 10.02 6.26
C LEU A 164 14.04 9.48 5.60
N GLY A 165 14.94 10.35 5.13
CA GLY A 165 16.26 9.99 4.61
C GLY A 165 16.22 9.25 3.27
N LEU A 166 15.17 9.46 2.46
CA LEU A 166 15.14 8.99 1.08
C LEU A 166 16.14 9.80 0.25
N LYS A 167 16.64 9.19 -0.82
CA LYS A 167 17.58 9.86 -1.72
C LYS A 167 16.82 10.54 -2.86
N LYS A 168 16.91 11.86 -2.98
CA LYS A 168 16.50 12.56 -4.21
C LYS A 168 17.44 12.14 -5.35
N ILE A 169 16.86 11.66 -6.45
CA ILE A 169 17.63 11.07 -7.58
C ILE A 169 17.43 11.82 -8.88
N GLU A 170 16.28 12.46 -9.06
CA GLU A 170 15.92 13.15 -10.29
C GLU A 170 14.85 14.22 -9.99
N GLU A 171 14.65 15.12 -10.92
CA GLU A 171 13.59 16.11 -10.95
C GLU A 171 13.21 16.40 -12.40
N ASP A 172 11.93 16.39 -12.70
CA ASP A 172 11.37 16.83 -13.98
C ASP A 172 10.38 17.99 -13.78
N GLU A 173 9.60 18.33 -14.80
CA GLU A 173 8.63 19.43 -14.74
C GLU A 173 7.55 19.16 -13.69
N ASP A 174 7.05 17.91 -13.61
CA ASP A 174 5.88 17.53 -12.82
C ASP A 174 6.22 16.96 -11.45
N TYR A 175 7.40 16.34 -11.27
CA TYR A 175 7.74 15.55 -10.10
C TYR A 175 9.15 15.80 -9.55
N TRP A 176 9.28 15.65 -8.23
CA TRP A 176 10.54 15.29 -7.58
C TRP A 176 10.58 13.77 -7.39
N HIS A 177 11.70 13.15 -7.77
CA HIS A 177 11.89 11.71 -7.70
C HIS A 177 12.80 11.34 -6.55
N PHE A 178 12.31 10.46 -5.70
CA PHE A 178 13.04 9.91 -4.56
C PHE A 178 13.17 8.40 -4.67
N GLU A 179 14.13 7.86 -3.94
CA GLU A 179 14.39 6.44 -3.84
C GLU A 179 14.68 6.07 -2.39
N THR A 180 14.09 4.96 -1.91
CA THR A 180 14.44 4.37 -0.62
C THR A 180 15.87 3.82 -0.64
N VAL A 181 16.50 3.65 0.55
CA VAL A 181 17.92 3.28 0.61
C VAL A 181 18.17 1.78 0.84
N GLY A 182 17.12 0.95 0.86
CA GLY A 182 17.24 -0.49 1.02
C GLY A 182 17.81 -1.21 -0.20
N GLU A 183 17.97 -2.52 -0.11
CA GLU A 183 18.41 -3.35 -1.23
C GLU A 183 17.36 -3.37 -2.34
N LYS A 184 16.10 -3.56 -1.98
CA LYS A 184 14.95 -3.40 -2.87
C LYS A 184 14.52 -1.93 -2.86
N LYS A 185 15.00 -1.19 -3.83
CA LYS A 185 14.70 0.24 -3.92
C LYS A 185 13.29 0.47 -4.42
N HIS A 186 12.56 1.32 -3.71
CA HIS A 186 11.25 1.80 -4.12
C HIS A 186 11.32 3.26 -4.53
N ARG A 187 10.66 3.59 -5.63
CA ARG A 187 10.57 4.95 -6.16
C ARG A 187 9.41 5.69 -5.52
N VAL A 188 9.64 6.94 -5.16
CA VAL A 188 8.60 7.83 -4.62
C VAL A 188 8.64 9.14 -5.40
N LEU A 189 7.55 9.42 -6.11
CA LEU A 189 7.39 10.67 -6.83
C LEU A 189 6.52 11.60 -6.00
N VAL A 190 6.94 12.84 -5.85
CA VAL A 190 6.13 13.91 -5.26
C VAL A 190 5.64 14.80 -6.39
N LYS A 191 4.32 14.84 -6.63
CA LYS A 191 3.74 15.74 -7.62
C LYS A 191 3.90 17.18 -7.16
N LYS A 192 4.50 18.04 -8.02
CA LYS A 192 4.77 19.45 -7.70
C LYS A 192 3.50 20.27 -7.60
N GLU A 193 2.56 20.01 -8.50
CA GLU A 193 1.27 20.67 -8.52
C GLU A 193 0.35 20.15 -7.42
N ALA A 194 -0.18 21.04 -6.59
CA ALA A 194 -1.18 20.69 -5.61
C ALA A 194 -2.57 20.57 -6.27
N LEU A 195 -3.24 19.47 -6.02
CA LEU A 195 -4.62 19.23 -6.43
C LEU A 195 -5.62 19.75 -5.37
N PRO A 196 -6.92 19.85 -5.69
CA PRO A 196 -7.95 19.97 -4.66
C PRO A 196 -7.80 18.88 -3.59
N MET A 197 -8.24 19.16 -2.36
CA MET A 197 -8.17 18.19 -1.27
C MET A 197 -8.99 16.94 -1.59
N ARG A 198 -8.42 15.78 -1.29
CA ARG A 198 -9.12 14.50 -1.42
C ARG A 198 -10.39 14.45 -0.57
N ARG A 199 -11.36 13.65 -1.00
CA ARG A 199 -12.38 13.07 -0.14
C ARG A 199 -12.08 11.59 0.04
N LEU A 200 -11.82 11.18 1.28
CA LEU A 200 -11.53 9.76 1.59
C LEU A 200 -12.75 8.90 1.29
N GLY A 201 -12.54 7.76 0.65
CA GLY A 201 -13.58 6.83 0.27
C GLY A 201 -13.10 5.80 -0.76
N ILE A 202 -14.03 5.03 -1.32
CA ILE A 202 -13.74 4.00 -2.34
C ILE A 202 -12.96 4.63 -3.49
N GLY A 203 -11.90 3.93 -3.93
CA GLY A 203 -10.98 4.39 -4.98
C GLY A 203 -9.88 5.34 -4.51
N THR A 204 -9.66 5.45 -3.18
CA THR A 204 -8.58 6.30 -2.64
C THR A 204 -7.63 5.53 -1.74
N VAL A 205 -6.37 5.95 -1.72
CA VAL A 205 -5.37 5.38 -0.80
C VAL A 205 -5.51 6.02 0.58
N HIS A 206 -5.58 5.16 1.61
CA HIS A 206 -5.64 5.59 3.00
C HIS A 206 -4.27 6.06 3.49
N HIS A 207 -3.24 5.22 3.38
CA HIS A 207 -1.87 5.51 3.82
C HIS A 207 -0.82 4.68 3.07
N VAL A 208 0.43 5.12 3.20
CA VAL A 208 1.63 4.33 2.90
C VAL A 208 2.40 4.07 4.19
N ALA A 209 2.86 2.84 4.38
CA ALA A 209 3.66 2.42 5.52
C ALA A 209 5.13 2.24 5.13
N TRP A 210 6.02 2.76 5.98
CA TRP A 210 7.48 2.65 5.86
C TRP A 210 8.00 1.59 6.82
N ALA A 211 8.87 0.72 6.35
CA ALA A 211 9.39 -0.39 7.12
C ALA A 211 10.51 0.02 8.08
N VAL A 212 10.43 -0.50 9.30
CA VAL A 212 11.50 -0.50 10.30
C VAL A 212 11.71 -1.92 10.81
N ALA A 213 12.94 -2.22 11.24
CA ALA A 213 13.32 -3.60 11.55
C ALA A 213 12.60 -4.16 12.79
N ASP A 214 12.42 -3.37 13.82
CA ASP A 214 11.93 -3.82 15.12
C ASP A 214 11.28 -2.69 15.95
N GLU A 215 10.74 -3.05 17.12
CA GLU A 215 10.11 -2.13 18.05
C GLU A 215 11.08 -1.06 18.57
N ASN A 216 12.36 -1.39 18.78
CA ASN A 216 13.36 -0.42 19.24
C ASN A 216 13.59 0.66 18.17
N GLU A 217 13.53 0.29 16.88
CA GLU A 217 13.62 1.27 15.80
C GLU A 217 12.32 2.10 15.71
N LEU A 218 11.16 1.48 15.91
CA LEU A 218 9.88 2.16 15.95
C LEU A 218 9.79 3.20 17.06
N GLU A 219 10.27 2.87 18.28
CA GLU A 219 10.35 3.80 19.41
C GLU A 219 11.26 5.00 19.12
N ARG A 220 12.40 4.75 18.44
CA ARG A 220 13.28 5.85 18.00
C ARG A 220 12.60 6.78 17.02
N TRP A 221 11.79 6.25 16.12
CA TRP A 221 10.99 7.04 15.19
C TRP A 221 9.87 7.80 15.91
N GLN A 222 9.21 7.18 16.89
CA GLN A 222 8.23 7.89 17.73
C GLN A 222 8.83 9.11 18.39
N LYS A 223 10.01 8.96 19.00
CA LYS A 223 10.74 10.08 19.60
C LYS A 223 11.10 11.16 18.56
N ALA A 224 11.55 10.76 17.38
CA ALA A 224 11.87 11.69 16.30
C ALA A 224 10.65 12.47 15.80
N LEU A 225 9.48 11.84 15.71
CA LEU A 225 8.21 12.51 15.40
C LEU A 225 7.84 13.56 16.46
N GLN A 226 8.02 13.21 17.74
CA GLN A 226 7.80 14.14 18.87
C GLN A 226 8.75 15.34 18.79
N GLU A 227 10.03 15.11 18.58
CA GLU A 227 11.06 16.16 18.47
C GLU A 227 10.80 17.08 17.26
N LYS A 228 10.26 16.52 16.16
CA LYS A 228 9.87 17.27 14.97
C LYS A 228 8.55 18.04 15.14
N GLY A 229 7.80 17.73 16.20
CA GLY A 229 6.48 18.34 16.47
C GLY A 229 5.36 17.77 15.65
N TYR A 230 5.51 16.55 15.10
CA TYR A 230 4.44 15.87 14.39
C TYR A 230 3.46 15.20 15.35
N GLY A 231 2.17 15.49 15.17
CA GLY A 231 1.11 14.74 15.85
C GLY A 231 1.07 13.30 15.33
N HIS A 232 1.18 12.34 16.26
CA HIS A 232 1.21 10.92 15.93
C HIS A 232 0.36 10.10 16.91
N THR A 233 0.00 8.87 16.50
CA THR A 233 -0.65 7.92 17.41
C THR A 233 0.36 7.34 18.40
N PRO A 234 -0.11 6.76 19.53
CA PRO A 234 0.70 5.79 20.25
C PRO A 234 1.13 4.64 19.33
N ILE A 235 2.12 3.86 19.76
CA ILE A 235 2.43 2.58 19.09
C ILE A 235 1.21 1.67 19.20
N LYS A 236 0.72 1.20 18.07
CA LYS A 236 -0.43 0.29 17.96
C LYS A 236 0.05 -1.12 17.61
N ASN A 237 -0.46 -2.09 18.35
CA ASN A 237 -0.30 -3.50 17.98
C ASN A 237 -1.33 -3.84 16.89
N ARG A 238 -0.84 -4.25 15.73
CA ARG A 238 -1.65 -4.68 14.59
C ARG A 238 -1.58 -6.20 14.39
N LYS A 239 -1.20 -6.96 15.42
CA LYS A 239 -1.02 -8.42 15.46
C LYS A 239 0.14 -8.90 14.56
N TYR A 240 0.20 -8.43 13.32
CA TYR A 240 1.21 -8.83 12.32
C TYR A 240 2.43 -7.91 12.30
N PHE A 241 2.30 -6.73 12.88
CA PHE A 241 3.34 -5.71 13.05
C PHE A 241 2.90 -4.71 14.13
N HIS A 242 3.84 -3.88 14.59
CA HIS A 242 3.56 -2.71 15.41
C HIS A 242 3.74 -1.45 14.58
N SER A 243 2.94 -0.41 14.82
CA SER A 243 3.01 0.78 13.99
C SER A 243 2.61 2.08 14.67
N ILE A 244 3.06 3.20 14.06
CA ILE A 244 2.72 4.57 14.42
C ILE A 244 2.19 5.26 13.17
N TYR A 245 1.10 6.01 13.30
CA TYR A 245 0.54 6.83 12.24
C TYR A 245 0.80 8.30 12.50
N TYR A 246 1.14 9.04 11.45
CA TYR A 246 1.25 10.49 11.49
C TYR A 246 0.86 11.10 10.15
N ARG A 247 0.60 12.42 10.15
CA ARG A 247 0.39 13.17 8.91
C ARG A 247 1.63 14.00 8.63
N GLU A 248 2.24 13.77 7.47
CA GLU A 248 3.33 14.59 6.98
C GLU A 248 2.81 16.00 6.57
N PRO A 249 3.68 16.99 6.28
CA PRO A 249 3.24 18.38 6.01
C PRO A 249 2.18 18.54 4.93
N GLY A 250 2.21 17.71 3.90
CA GLY A 250 1.25 17.71 2.78
C GLY A 250 -0.08 17.02 3.08
N LYS A 251 -0.30 16.58 4.32
CA LYS A 251 -1.49 15.90 4.83
C LYS A 251 -1.65 14.44 4.41
N VAL A 252 -0.66 13.85 3.76
CA VAL A 252 -0.62 12.41 3.49
C VAL A 252 -0.47 11.66 4.81
N VAL A 253 -1.21 10.57 4.99
CA VAL A 253 -1.05 9.70 6.14
C VAL A 253 0.12 8.77 5.89
N PHE A 254 1.14 8.89 6.71
CA PHE A 254 2.27 7.97 6.77
C PHE A 254 2.13 7.07 8.00
N GLU A 255 2.49 5.82 7.81
CA GLU A 255 2.66 4.84 8.86
C GLU A 255 4.14 4.45 8.94
N ILE A 256 4.64 4.16 10.13
CA ILE A 256 5.93 3.51 10.31
C ILE A 256 5.63 2.18 10.97
N ALA A 257 6.01 1.07 10.35
CA ALA A 257 5.63 -0.28 10.74
C ALA A 257 6.83 -1.22 10.86
N THR A 258 6.84 -2.10 11.88
CA THR A 258 7.86 -3.14 12.04
C THR A 258 7.67 -4.27 11.04
N GLU A 259 8.76 -4.90 10.59
CA GLU A 259 8.72 -6.05 9.69
C GLU A 259 8.09 -7.30 10.31
N GLY A 260 8.12 -7.44 11.62
CA GLY A 260 7.60 -8.59 12.33
C GLY A 260 6.47 -8.26 13.30
N PRO A 261 5.79 -9.33 13.79
CA PRO A 261 6.07 -10.77 13.67
C PRO A 261 5.66 -11.43 12.34
N GLY A 262 4.90 -10.74 11.46
CA GLY A 262 4.50 -11.25 10.15
C GLY A 262 3.21 -12.07 10.15
N PHE A 263 2.76 -12.48 8.95
CA PHE A 263 1.45 -13.11 8.76
C PHE A 263 1.36 -14.55 9.28
N THR A 264 2.50 -15.21 9.51
CA THR A 264 2.54 -16.59 9.99
C THR A 264 2.36 -16.73 11.50
N VAL A 265 2.14 -15.63 12.21
CA VAL A 265 1.93 -15.64 13.67
C VAL A 265 0.66 -16.39 14.10
N ASP A 266 -0.35 -16.48 13.23
CA ASP A 266 -1.64 -17.11 13.52
C ASP A 266 -2.11 -18.12 12.46
N GLU A 267 -1.43 -18.20 11.33
CA GLU A 267 -1.72 -19.16 10.25
C GLU A 267 -0.42 -19.73 9.68
N PRO A 268 -0.33 -21.03 9.40
CA PRO A 268 0.82 -21.56 8.68
C PRO A 268 0.86 -21.03 7.23
N LEU A 269 2.05 -20.96 6.66
CA LEU A 269 2.32 -20.34 5.36
C LEU A 269 1.42 -20.87 4.23
N ASP A 270 1.15 -22.17 4.19
CA ASP A 270 0.30 -22.84 3.19
C ASP A 270 -1.21 -22.59 3.39
N GLN A 271 -1.60 -22.04 4.54
CA GLN A 271 -3.00 -21.71 4.89
C GLN A 271 -3.29 -20.22 4.89
N LEU A 272 -2.27 -19.35 4.66
CA LEU A 272 -2.46 -17.92 4.68
C LEU A 272 -3.64 -17.47 3.82
N GLY A 273 -4.49 -16.63 4.40
CA GLY A 273 -5.62 -16.00 3.75
C GLY A 273 -6.82 -16.90 3.48
N LYS A 274 -6.85 -18.17 3.96
CA LYS A 274 -7.97 -19.08 3.74
C LYS A 274 -9.10 -18.97 4.76
N LYS A 275 -8.84 -18.34 5.90
CA LYS A 275 -9.83 -18.17 6.98
C LYS A 275 -9.80 -16.76 7.55
N LEU A 276 -10.94 -16.32 8.04
CA LEU A 276 -11.03 -15.06 8.78
C LEU A 276 -10.25 -15.18 10.09
N GLN A 277 -9.23 -14.34 10.24
CA GLN A 277 -8.52 -14.14 11.51
C GLN A 277 -9.07 -12.91 12.19
N LEU A 278 -9.28 -12.96 13.51
CA LEU A 278 -9.73 -11.80 14.25
C LEU A 278 -8.63 -11.31 15.20
N PRO A 279 -8.60 -9.99 15.48
CA PRO A 279 -7.90 -9.46 16.65
C PRO A 279 -8.50 -10.09 17.93
N GLU A 280 -7.66 -10.32 18.94
CA GLU A 280 -8.09 -10.98 20.19
C GLU A 280 -9.30 -10.30 20.84
N GLN A 281 -9.36 -8.97 20.79
CA GLN A 281 -10.49 -8.19 21.33
C GLN A 281 -11.84 -8.46 20.65
N PHE A 282 -11.86 -9.09 19.48
CA PHE A 282 -13.06 -9.37 18.71
C PHE A 282 -13.44 -10.86 18.65
N GLU A 283 -12.61 -11.76 19.19
CA GLU A 283 -12.85 -13.20 19.12
C GLU A 283 -14.18 -13.62 19.81
N GLU A 284 -14.55 -13.02 20.93
CA GLU A 284 -15.83 -13.28 21.59
C GLU A 284 -17.05 -12.92 20.72
N SER A 285 -16.87 -12.03 19.75
CA SER A 285 -17.90 -11.58 18.82
C SER A 285 -17.87 -12.29 17.47
N ARG A 286 -17.02 -13.29 17.27
CA ARG A 286 -16.74 -13.95 15.97
C ARG A 286 -18.00 -14.29 15.18
N ALA A 287 -18.96 -15.02 15.79
CA ALA A 287 -20.18 -15.44 15.11
C ALA A 287 -21.04 -14.25 14.63
N ALA A 288 -21.08 -13.16 15.39
CA ALA A 288 -21.79 -11.95 14.98
C ALA A 288 -21.06 -11.20 13.86
N ILE A 289 -19.74 -11.17 13.90
CA ILE A 289 -18.91 -10.55 12.86
C ILE A 289 -19.05 -11.33 11.54
N GLU A 290 -18.90 -12.66 11.58
CA GLU A 290 -19.05 -13.52 10.39
C GLU A 290 -20.45 -13.43 9.77
N ALA A 291 -21.50 -13.28 10.59
CA ALA A 291 -22.86 -13.11 10.10
C ALA A 291 -23.13 -11.70 9.49
N HIS A 292 -22.31 -10.70 9.83
CA HIS A 292 -22.47 -9.33 9.36
C HIS A 292 -21.63 -9.02 8.11
N LEU A 293 -20.44 -9.59 8.03
CA LEU A 293 -19.55 -9.36 6.92
C LEU A 293 -20.11 -9.97 5.62
N PRO A 294 -19.89 -9.32 4.45
CA PRO A 294 -20.27 -9.91 3.17
C PRO A 294 -19.62 -11.27 2.94
N ASP A 295 -20.37 -12.20 2.35
CA ASP A 295 -19.81 -13.49 1.94
C ASP A 295 -18.73 -13.31 0.87
N ILE A 296 -17.62 -14.03 1.01
CA ILE A 296 -16.51 -14.07 0.03
C ILE A 296 -16.14 -15.50 -0.31
N HIS A 297 -15.70 -15.69 -1.56
CA HIS A 297 -15.23 -16.98 -2.09
C HIS A 297 -13.76 -16.83 -2.52
N ILE A 298 -12.91 -17.80 -2.13
CA ILE A 298 -11.46 -17.77 -2.34
C ILE A 298 -11.04 -18.94 -3.25
#